data_52ea86dcce02fafa544aaeb192ecc425
#
_entry.id   52ea86dcce02fafa544aaeb192ecc425
#
_cell.length_a   1.000
_cell.length_b   1.000
_cell.length_c   1.000
_cell.angle_alpha   90.00
_cell.angle_beta   90.00
_cell.angle_gamma   90.00
#
_symmetry.space_group_name_H-M   'P 1'
#
loop_
_entity.id
_entity.type
_entity.pdbx_description
1 polymer ?
#
loop_
_entity_poly.entity_id
_entity_poly.type
_entity_poly.pdbx_seq_one_letter_code
_entity_poly.pdbx_strand_id
1 'polypeptide(L)'
;MRTEEKEIRGENLGKVAVDLLSVPSLVNRIIRRKLLMTTLADTELDIKLLHFEIMRVLKIEGTMHPSKIGEKLIIAKAQMTHLIDKLVDMGFVKRETDSIDRRTFNITLTEKGLKVLDEQDNLVISAVSDVMTELSEKELESLSNSLRSLRDILFKLQ
;
A
#
# COMPACT_ATOMS: atom_id res chain seq x y z
N MET A 1 36.51 6.09 -21.02
CA MET A 1 35.41 6.98 -20.61
C MET A 1 34.02 6.36 -20.79
N ARG A 2 33.53 6.08 -22.02
CA ARG A 2 32.17 5.46 -22.18
C ARG A 2 32.00 4.05 -21.61
N THR A 3 33.06 3.25 -21.53
CA THR A 3 33.00 1.87 -21.01
C THR A 3 32.98 1.84 -19.49
N GLU A 4 33.80 2.66 -18.86
CA GLU A 4 33.86 2.84 -17.39
C GLU A 4 32.55 3.41 -16.84
N GLU A 5 31.93 4.39 -17.53
CA GLU A 5 30.62 4.94 -17.14
C GLU A 5 29.50 3.87 -17.19
N LYS A 6 29.54 2.97 -18.19
CA LYS A 6 28.58 1.86 -18.28
C LYS A 6 28.79 0.82 -17.19
N GLU A 7 30.02 0.55 -16.82
CA GLU A 7 30.37 -0.41 -15.77
C GLU A 7 29.95 0.09 -14.40
N ILE A 8 30.27 1.36 -14.07
CA ILE A 8 29.84 2.05 -12.84
C ILE A 8 28.31 2.11 -12.74
N ARG A 9 27.63 2.40 -13.85
CA ARG A 9 26.16 2.41 -13.88
C ARG A 9 25.57 1.01 -13.66
N GLY A 10 26.17 -0.03 -14.21
CA GLY A 10 25.78 -1.42 -14.00
C GLY A 10 25.91 -1.85 -12.56
N GLU A 11 27.02 -1.49 -11.92
CA GLU A 11 27.26 -1.80 -10.50
C GLU A 11 26.27 -1.06 -9.59
N ASN A 12 25.96 0.19 -9.87
CA ASN A 12 24.98 0.97 -9.11
C ASN A 12 23.55 0.40 -9.27
N LEU A 13 23.17 -0.03 -10.47
CA LEU A 13 21.88 -0.69 -10.70
C LEU A 13 21.76 -1.98 -9.89
N GLY A 14 22.83 -2.79 -9.83
CA GLY A 14 22.85 -4.01 -9.03
C GLY A 14 22.66 -3.72 -7.53
N LYS A 15 23.35 -2.73 -6.98
CA LYS A 15 23.21 -2.32 -5.58
C LYS A 15 21.79 -1.85 -5.27
N VAL A 16 21.23 -0.96 -6.10
CA VAL A 16 19.86 -0.46 -5.93
C VAL A 16 18.83 -1.59 -6.01
N ALA A 17 19.02 -2.57 -6.91
CA ALA A 17 18.12 -3.72 -7.00
C ALA A 17 18.14 -4.59 -5.73
N VAL A 18 19.33 -4.82 -5.14
CA VAL A 18 19.47 -5.55 -3.87
C VAL A 18 18.78 -4.78 -2.74
N ASP A 19 18.97 -3.47 -2.65
CA ASP A 19 18.37 -2.63 -1.62
C ASP A 19 16.83 -2.60 -1.75
N LEU A 20 16.31 -2.49 -2.98
CA LEU A 20 14.87 -2.55 -3.25
C LEU A 20 14.23 -3.90 -2.89
N LEU A 21 15.00 -4.98 -2.86
CA LEU A 21 14.50 -6.29 -2.40
C LEU A 21 14.59 -6.45 -0.89
N SER A 22 15.66 -5.96 -0.27
CA SER A 22 15.95 -6.16 1.15
C SER A 22 15.19 -5.20 2.07
N VAL A 23 15.13 -3.91 1.72
CA VAL A 23 14.52 -2.87 2.56
C VAL A 23 13.04 -3.10 2.81
N PRO A 24 12.17 -3.38 1.80
CA PRO A 24 10.77 -3.66 2.03
C PRO A 24 10.53 -4.89 2.92
N SER A 25 11.36 -5.94 2.77
CA SER A 25 11.29 -7.13 3.62
C SER A 25 11.61 -6.81 5.08
N LEU A 26 12.60 -5.96 5.32
CA LEU A 26 12.96 -5.49 6.66
C LEU A 26 11.84 -4.67 7.28
N VAL A 27 11.33 -3.68 6.55
CA VAL A 27 10.21 -2.82 6.98
C VAL A 27 8.98 -3.66 7.29
N ASN A 28 8.60 -4.58 6.41
CA ASN A 28 7.45 -5.48 6.64
C ASN A 28 7.65 -6.34 7.89
N ARG A 29 8.84 -6.86 8.14
CA ARG A 29 9.15 -7.67 9.33
C ARG A 29 9.00 -6.85 10.61
N ILE A 30 9.47 -5.60 10.63
CA ILE A 30 9.34 -4.69 11.77
C ILE A 30 7.86 -4.40 12.05
N ILE A 31 7.11 -4.01 11.03
CA ILE A 31 5.69 -3.70 11.15
C ILE A 31 4.90 -4.93 11.61
N ARG A 32 5.09 -6.09 10.95
CA ARG A 32 4.36 -7.32 11.31
C ARG A 32 4.64 -7.79 12.72
N ARG A 33 5.90 -7.73 13.18
CA ARG A 33 6.26 -8.14 14.54
C ARG A 33 5.46 -7.34 15.58
N LYS A 34 5.30 -6.05 15.39
CA LYS A 34 4.57 -5.19 16.31
C LYS A 34 3.05 -5.36 16.17
N LEU A 35 2.52 -5.40 14.94
CA LEU A 35 1.09 -5.62 14.68
C LEU A 35 0.61 -6.98 15.18
N LEU A 36 1.41 -8.05 15.02
CA LEU A 36 1.06 -9.37 15.55
C LEU A 36 0.95 -9.36 17.09
N MET A 37 1.71 -8.51 17.76
CA MET A 37 1.65 -8.38 19.22
C MET A 37 0.49 -7.50 19.72
N THR A 38 -0.05 -6.61 18.86
CA THR A 38 -1.07 -5.62 19.26
C THR A 38 -2.43 -5.82 18.64
N THR A 39 -2.54 -6.42 17.44
CA THR A 39 -3.75 -6.29 16.61
C THR A 39 -4.37 -7.62 16.17
N LEU A 40 -3.63 -8.73 16.13
CA LEU A 40 -4.17 -10.01 15.63
C LEU A 40 -4.98 -10.79 16.67
N ALA A 41 -5.02 -10.32 17.91
CA ALA A 41 -5.87 -10.94 18.94
C ALA A 41 -7.35 -10.52 18.86
N ASP A 42 -7.70 -9.41 18.20
CA ASP A 42 -9.01 -8.79 18.35
C ASP A 42 -9.75 -8.37 17.07
N THR A 43 -9.21 -8.56 15.87
CA THR A 43 -10.01 -8.25 14.68
C THR A 43 -10.82 -9.46 14.21
N GLU A 44 -12.09 -9.52 14.61
CA GLU A 44 -13.15 -10.39 14.02
C GLU A 44 -13.35 -10.16 12.51
N LEU A 45 -12.66 -9.17 11.95
CA LEU A 45 -12.77 -8.81 10.53
C LEU A 45 -11.85 -9.71 9.69
N ASP A 46 -12.44 -10.61 8.92
CA ASP A 46 -11.76 -11.41 7.89
C ASP A 46 -11.32 -10.54 6.70
N ILE A 47 -10.50 -9.50 7.00
CA ILE A 47 -9.95 -8.57 6.02
C ILE A 47 -8.46 -8.83 5.83
N LYS A 48 -8.06 -9.02 4.58
CA LYS A 48 -6.66 -9.22 4.18
C LYS A 48 -6.02 -7.91 3.71
N LEU A 49 -4.71 -7.86 3.68
CA LEU A 49 -3.95 -6.70 3.23
C LEU A 49 -4.45 -6.13 1.88
N LEU A 50 -4.78 -6.99 0.92
CA LEU A 50 -5.26 -6.57 -0.40
C LEU A 50 -6.59 -5.79 -0.35
N HIS A 51 -7.46 -6.04 0.61
CA HIS A 51 -8.69 -5.24 0.78
C HIS A 51 -8.35 -3.80 1.17
N PHE A 52 -7.40 -3.62 2.11
CA PHE A 52 -6.95 -2.29 2.50
C PHE A 52 -6.24 -1.56 1.35
N GLU A 53 -5.46 -2.27 0.53
CA GLU A 53 -4.83 -1.68 -0.66
C GLU A 53 -5.87 -1.19 -1.68
N ILE A 54 -6.94 -1.96 -1.92
CA ILE A 54 -8.06 -1.52 -2.76
C ILE A 54 -8.70 -0.26 -2.19
N MET A 55 -8.97 -0.24 -0.87
CA MET A 55 -9.58 0.92 -0.20
C MET A 55 -8.66 2.15 -0.25
N ARG A 56 -7.33 1.98 -0.11
CA ARG A 56 -6.35 3.08 -0.26
C ARG A 56 -6.33 3.66 -1.67
N VAL A 57 -6.36 2.81 -2.69
CA VAL A 57 -6.46 3.27 -4.08
C VAL A 57 -7.73 4.08 -4.28
N LEU A 58 -8.88 3.60 -3.78
CA LEU A 58 -10.15 4.33 -3.88
C LEU A 58 -10.16 5.63 -3.06
N LYS A 59 -9.46 5.68 -1.93
CA LYS A 59 -9.31 6.92 -1.14
C LYS A 59 -8.55 8.00 -1.90
N ILE A 60 -7.53 7.62 -2.67
CA ILE A 60 -6.67 8.54 -3.40
C ILE A 60 -7.28 8.94 -4.75
N GLU A 61 -7.77 7.97 -5.51
CA GLU A 61 -8.20 8.14 -6.90
C GLU A 61 -9.70 8.40 -7.03
N GLY A 62 -10.47 8.17 -5.95
CA GLY A 62 -11.93 8.26 -5.99
C GLY A 62 -12.59 7.03 -6.60
N THR A 63 -13.70 7.25 -7.30
CA THR A 63 -14.49 6.19 -7.94
C THR A 63 -13.76 5.57 -9.14
N MET A 64 -13.63 4.25 -9.17
CA MET A 64 -12.90 3.53 -10.22
C MET A 64 -13.60 2.27 -10.70
N HIS A 65 -13.38 1.91 -11.97
CA HIS A 65 -13.75 0.61 -12.49
C HIS A 65 -12.85 -0.50 -11.92
N PRO A 66 -13.40 -1.70 -11.58
CA PRO A 66 -12.63 -2.82 -11.03
C PRO A 66 -11.36 -3.19 -11.80
N SER A 67 -11.40 -3.15 -13.13
CA SER A 67 -10.23 -3.48 -13.94
C SER A 67 -9.08 -2.49 -13.74
N LYS A 68 -9.40 -1.20 -13.55
CA LYS A 68 -8.39 -0.17 -13.30
C LYS A 68 -7.73 -0.33 -11.94
N ILE A 69 -8.51 -0.73 -10.92
CA ILE A 69 -7.97 -1.09 -9.62
C ILE A 69 -7.04 -2.32 -9.75
N GLY A 70 -7.49 -3.34 -10.50
CA GLY A 70 -6.70 -4.55 -10.75
C GLY A 70 -5.38 -4.29 -11.49
N GLU A 71 -5.41 -3.42 -12.50
CA GLU A 71 -4.21 -2.99 -13.23
C GLU A 71 -3.21 -2.29 -12.30
N LYS A 72 -3.68 -1.34 -11.47
CA LYS A 72 -2.81 -0.62 -10.52
C LYS A 72 -2.20 -1.53 -9.46
N LEU A 73 -2.94 -2.51 -8.96
CA LEU A 73 -2.51 -3.41 -7.89
C LEU A 73 -1.93 -4.73 -8.41
N ILE A 74 -1.87 -4.93 -9.72
CA ILE A 74 -1.40 -6.16 -10.38
C ILE A 74 -2.19 -7.38 -9.85
N ILE A 75 -3.52 -7.24 -9.77
CA ILE A 75 -4.43 -8.27 -9.27
C ILE A 75 -5.22 -8.87 -10.43
N ALA A 76 -5.24 -10.21 -10.53
CA ALA A 76 -6.00 -10.91 -11.55
C ALA A 76 -7.53 -10.65 -11.42
N LYS A 77 -8.24 -10.54 -12.55
CA LYS A 77 -9.67 -10.21 -12.61
C LYS A 77 -10.54 -11.09 -11.71
N ALA A 78 -10.30 -12.39 -11.69
CA ALA A 78 -11.07 -13.32 -10.85
C ALA A 78 -10.88 -13.02 -9.36
N GLN A 79 -9.64 -12.77 -8.93
CA GLN A 79 -9.33 -12.42 -7.54
C GLN A 79 -9.93 -11.06 -7.17
N MET A 80 -9.86 -10.06 -8.08
CA MET A 80 -10.44 -8.73 -7.87
C MET A 80 -11.94 -8.81 -7.61
N THR A 81 -12.67 -9.64 -8.34
CA THR A 81 -14.12 -9.84 -8.12
C THR A 81 -14.40 -10.28 -6.68
N HIS A 82 -13.71 -11.30 -6.18
CA HIS A 82 -13.89 -11.80 -4.81
C HIS A 82 -13.53 -10.77 -3.74
N LEU A 83 -12.45 -10.00 -3.97
CA LEU A 83 -12.04 -8.94 -3.03
C LEU A 83 -13.08 -7.82 -2.96
N ILE A 84 -13.60 -7.41 -4.12
CA ILE A 84 -14.65 -6.37 -4.17
C ILE A 84 -15.96 -6.89 -3.56
N ASP A 85 -16.37 -8.12 -3.87
CA ASP A 85 -17.59 -8.71 -3.29
C ASP A 85 -17.52 -8.68 -1.77
N LYS A 86 -16.40 -9.12 -1.18
CA LYS A 86 -16.20 -9.07 0.27
C LYS A 86 -16.29 -7.65 0.82
N LEU A 87 -15.68 -6.67 0.16
CA LEU A 87 -15.75 -5.26 0.59
C LEU A 87 -17.16 -4.68 0.49
N VAL A 88 -17.95 -5.09 -0.52
CA VAL A 88 -19.35 -4.71 -0.67
C VAL A 88 -20.20 -5.34 0.43
N ASP A 89 -20.04 -6.63 0.71
CA ASP A 89 -20.77 -7.35 1.76
C ASP A 89 -20.52 -6.73 3.14
N MET A 90 -19.32 -6.24 3.38
CA MET A 90 -18.96 -5.53 4.62
C MET A 90 -19.44 -4.06 4.63
N GLY A 91 -19.92 -3.55 3.51
CA GLY A 91 -20.36 -2.18 3.35
C GLY A 91 -19.23 -1.15 3.32
N PHE A 92 -17.98 -1.55 3.02
CA PHE A 92 -16.83 -0.65 2.95
C PHE A 92 -16.68 0.03 1.60
N VAL A 93 -17.19 -0.61 0.55
CA VAL A 93 -17.32 -0.01 -0.77
C VAL A 93 -18.75 -0.23 -1.28
N LYS A 94 -19.15 0.55 -2.26
CA LYS A 94 -20.40 0.38 -3.00
C LYS A 94 -20.14 0.27 -4.48
N ARG A 95 -21.04 -0.46 -5.16
CA ARG A 95 -21.10 -0.50 -6.63
C ARG A 95 -22.06 0.58 -7.12
N GLU A 96 -21.62 1.35 -8.09
CA GLU A 96 -22.45 2.33 -8.78
C GLU A 96 -22.43 2.00 -10.27
N THR A 97 -23.60 1.95 -10.88
CA THR A 97 -23.71 1.76 -12.34
C THR A 97 -23.01 2.91 -13.04
N ASP A 98 -22.18 2.60 -14.02
CA ASP A 98 -21.51 3.62 -14.81
C ASP A 98 -22.56 4.46 -15.56
N SER A 99 -22.36 5.78 -15.59
CA SER A 99 -23.31 6.71 -16.21
C SER A 99 -23.30 6.65 -17.74
N ILE A 100 -22.21 6.16 -18.33
CA ILE A 100 -22.01 6.09 -19.79
C ILE A 100 -22.35 4.69 -20.29
N ASP A 101 -21.79 3.65 -19.65
CA ASP A 101 -22.10 2.25 -20.01
C ASP A 101 -22.76 1.53 -18.83
N ARG A 102 -24.09 1.41 -18.91
CA ARG A 102 -24.91 0.72 -17.89
C ARG A 102 -24.60 -0.76 -17.71
N ARG A 103 -23.76 -1.35 -18.53
CA ARG A 103 -23.29 -2.74 -18.42
C ARG A 103 -22.08 -2.87 -17.49
N THR A 104 -21.50 -1.77 -17.12
CA THR A 104 -20.33 -1.69 -16.25
C THR A 104 -20.69 -1.00 -14.93
N PHE A 105 -19.87 -1.23 -13.93
CA PHE A 105 -20.02 -0.59 -12.62
C PHE A 105 -18.70 -0.08 -12.13
N ASN A 106 -18.77 0.99 -11.40
CA ASN A 106 -17.66 1.59 -10.69
C ASN A 106 -17.73 1.27 -9.19
N ILE A 107 -16.60 1.32 -8.52
CA ILE A 107 -16.47 1.09 -7.09
C ILE A 107 -16.13 2.41 -6.43
N THR A 108 -16.85 2.72 -5.37
CA THR A 108 -16.67 3.91 -4.55
C THR A 108 -16.48 3.51 -3.10
N LEU A 109 -15.51 4.12 -2.41
CA LEU A 109 -15.31 3.95 -0.98
C LEU A 109 -16.48 4.58 -0.21
N THR A 110 -17.02 3.88 0.80
CA THR A 110 -18.05 4.43 1.66
C THR A 110 -17.45 5.18 2.85
N GLU A 111 -18.26 5.97 3.57
CA GLU A 111 -17.83 6.59 4.83
C GLU A 111 -17.41 5.54 5.88
N LYS A 112 -18.14 4.41 5.94
CA LYS A 112 -17.78 3.28 6.79
C LYS A 112 -16.42 2.69 6.42
N GLY A 113 -16.18 2.51 5.12
CA GLY A 113 -14.90 2.02 4.60
C GLY A 113 -13.77 2.99 4.90
N LEU A 114 -13.98 4.28 4.70
CA LEU A 114 -12.99 5.31 5.02
C LEU A 114 -12.62 5.29 6.51
N LYS A 115 -13.63 5.22 7.40
CA LYS A 115 -13.39 5.15 8.84
C LYS A 115 -12.57 3.93 9.24
N VAL A 116 -12.91 2.74 8.74
CA VAL A 116 -12.15 1.50 9.02
C VAL A 116 -10.73 1.58 8.47
N LEU A 117 -10.54 2.16 7.29
CA LEU A 117 -9.22 2.36 6.72
C LEU A 117 -8.37 3.30 7.59
N ASP A 118 -8.94 4.43 8.04
CA ASP A 118 -8.25 5.40 8.88
C ASP A 118 -7.89 4.81 10.26
N GLU A 119 -8.79 4.03 10.85
CA GLU A 119 -8.54 3.30 12.10
C GLU A 119 -7.36 2.31 11.93
N GLN A 120 -7.34 1.54 10.84
CA GLN A 120 -6.25 0.62 10.52
C GLN A 120 -4.93 1.34 10.27
N ASP A 121 -4.95 2.44 9.52
CA ASP A 121 -3.75 3.24 9.25
C ASP A 121 -3.18 3.82 10.56
N ASN A 122 -4.03 4.31 11.46
CA ASN A 122 -3.61 4.80 12.78
C ASN A 122 -2.98 3.71 13.65
N LEU A 123 -3.52 2.48 13.62
CA LEU A 123 -2.92 1.35 14.34
C LEU A 123 -1.52 1.03 13.79
N VAL A 124 -1.36 1.01 12.46
CA VAL A 124 -0.05 0.79 11.84
C VAL A 124 0.92 1.92 12.19
N ILE A 125 0.48 3.17 12.09
CA ILE A 125 1.30 4.35 12.44
C ILE A 125 1.76 4.27 13.90
N SER A 126 0.85 3.99 14.84
CA SER A 126 1.19 3.85 16.25
C SER A 126 2.22 2.74 16.48
N ALA A 127 2.00 1.55 15.87
CA ALA A 127 2.92 0.42 16.00
C ALA A 127 4.31 0.73 15.43
N VAL A 128 4.39 1.46 14.33
CA VAL A 128 5.66 1.90 13.74
C VAL A 128 6.32 2.97 14.59
N SER A 129 5.55 3.95 15.09
CA SER A 129 6.06 5.01 15.97
C SER A 129 6.70 4.43 17.22
N ASP A 130 6.08 3.44 17.84
CA ASP A 130 6.63 2.76 19.01
C ASP A 130 8.00 2.12 18.75
N VAL A 131 8.21 1.54 17.56
CA VAL A 131 9.50 0.96 17.18
C VAL A 131 10.54 2.06 16.94
N MET A 132 10.12 3.21 16.41
CA MET A 132 11.02 4.33 16.11
C MET A 132 11.46 5.10 17.36
N THR A 133 10.84 4.89 18.52
CA THR A 133 11.28 5.55 19.79
C THR A 133 12.71 5.20 20.20
N GLU A 134 13.28 4.10 19.69
CA GLU A 134 14.65 3.70 19.94
C GLU A 134 15.67 4.51 19.11
N LEU A 135 15.22 5.26 18.12
CA LEU A 135 16.08 6.08 17.26
C LEU A 135 16.31 7.46 17.86
N SER A 136 17.52 7.97 17.69
CA SER A 136 17.84 9.37 17.99
C SER A 136 17.15 10.33 17.00
N GLU A 137 16.97 11.60 17.39
CA GLU A 137 16.39 12.64 16.53
C GLU A 137 17.12 12.76 15.17
N LYS A 138 18.45 12.62 15.16
CA LYS A 138 19.24 12.64 13.91
C LYS A 138 18.93 11.45 13.01
N GLU A 139 18.75 10.27 13.59
CA GLU A 139 18.38 9.07 12.82
C GLU A 139 16.95 9.16 12.29
N LEU A 140 16.00 9.69 13.07
CA LEU A 140 14.63 9.94 12.64
C LEU A 140 14.59 10.93 11.47
N GLU A 141 15.32 12.04 11.56
CA GLU A 141 15.41 13.03 10.49
C GLU A 141 16.04 12.43 9.23
N SER A 142 17.14 11.68 9.37
CA SER A 142 17.82 11.01 8.27
C SER A 142 16.91 10.00 7.58
N LEU A 143 16.20 9.18 8.37
CA LEU A 143 15.23 8.20 7.86
C LEU A 143 14.08 8.88 7.11
N SER A 144 13.51 9.94 7.70
CA SER A 144 12.43 10.72 7.07
C SER A 144 12.84 11.28 5.71
N ASN A 145 14.03 11.88 5.63
CA ASN A 145 14.56 12.46 4.38
C ASN A 145 14.83 11.37 3.34
N SER A 146 15.37 10.22 3.75
CA SER A 146 15.64 9.08 2.86
C SER A 146 14.36 8.50 2.29
N LEU A 147 13.30 8.35 3.10
CA LEU A 147 11.99 7.86 2.67
C LEU A 147 11.30 8.82 1.70
N ARG A 148 11.41 10.14 1.93
CA ARG A 148 10.88 11.15 1.00
C ARG A 148 11.59 11.08 -0.34
N SER A 149 12.93 11.05 -0.33
CA SER A 149 13.75 10.90 -1.54
C SER A 149 13.41 9.62 -2.30
N LEU A 150 13.29 8.50 -1.60
CA LEU A 150 12.91 7.22 -2.21
C LEU A 150 11.52 7.32 -2.86
N ARG A 151 10.53 7.84 -2.16
CA ARG A 151 9.19 8.06 -2.69
C ARG A 151 9.21 8.90 -3.97
N ASP A 152 9.92 10.04 -3.95
CA ASP A 152 9.96 10.99 -5.06
C ASP A 152 10.67 10.38 -6.30
N ILE A 153 11.64 9.48 -6.08
CA ILE A 153 12.29 8.72 -7.15
C ILE A 153 11.33 7.67 -7.72
N LEU A 154 10.64 6.91 -6.86
CA LEU A 154 9.72 5.86 -7.30
C LEU A 154 8.52 6.41 -8.07
N PHE A 155 8.03 7.61 -7.75
CA PHE A 155 6.97 8.27 -8.52
C PHE A 155 7.38 8.58 -9.97
N LYS A 156 8.67 8.71 -10.28
CA LYS A 156 9.15 8.90 -11.66
C LYS A 156 9.16 7.62 -12.48
N LEU A 157 8.95 6.46 -11.85
CA LEU A 157 8.97 5.16 -12.50
C LEU A 157 7.55 4.63 -12.82
N GLN A 158 6.53 5.34 -12.38
CA GLN A 158 5.12 5.05 -12.69
C GLN A 158 4.67 5.82 -13.93
#